data_a5a2b180f8124b33e30fb03edc9cec0a
#
_entry.id   a5a2b180f8124b33e30fb03edc9cec0a
#
_cell.length_a   1.000
_cell.length_b   1.000
_cell.length_c   1.000
_cell.angle_alpha   90.00
_cell.angle_beta   90.00
_cell.angle_gamma   90.00
#
_symmetry.space_group_name_H-M   'P 1'
#
loop_
_entity.id
_entity.type
_entity.pdbx_description
1 polymer ?
#
loop_
_entity_poly.entity_id
_entity_poly.type
_entity_poly.pdbx_seq_one_letter_code
_entity_poly.pdbx_strand_id
1 'polypeptide(L)'
;LDNGYTKEEIKMIEETRKILGRPDLRVTATCVRVPVRMGHAVSINVELEKPFDLKDVIEAFNKKEGVVVSDDVKNNVYPMPLDAAGKDEVFVGRIRRDESLENGLNLWVVADNIRKGAATNAVQIAEELIKRGKVKDKE
;
A
#
# COMPACT_ATOMS: atom_id res chain seq x y z
N LEU A 1 -9.74 -15.28 16.54
CA LEU A 1 -10.27 -16.50 15.93
C LEU A 1 -9.54 -17.72 16.47
N ASP A 2 -10.14 -18.88 16.33
CA ASP A 2 -9.59 -20.14 16.89
C ASP A 2 -8.27 -20.56 16.21
N ASN A 3 -8.00 -20.05 15.01
CA ASN A 3 -6.75 -20.29 14.28
C ASN A 3 -5.61 -19.32 14.65
N GLY A 4 -5.78 -18.49 15.69
CA GLY A 4 -4.80 -17.52 16.14
C GLY A 4 -4.76 -16.20 15.37
N TYR A 5 -5.50 -16.07 14.26
CA TYR A 5 -5.59 -14.82 13.52
C TYR A 5 -6.64 -13.86 14.10
N THR A 6 -6.36 -12.57 14.00
CA THR A 6 -7.38 -11.54 14.22
C THR A 6 -8.32 -11.43 13.02
N LYS A 7 -9.51 -10.84 13.21
CA LYS A 7 -10.41 -10.56 12.07
C LYS A 7 -9.79 -9.64 11.03
N GLU A 8 -8.98 -8.67 11.47
CA GLU A 8 -8.30 -7.73 10.58
C GLU A 8 -7.24 -8.42 9.71
N GLU A 9 -6.47 -9.35 10.27
CA GLU A 9 -5.48 -10.13 9.51
C GLU A 9 -6.14 -10.99 8.44
N ILE A 10 -7.24 -11.66 8.75
CA ILE A 10 -8.01 -12.44 7.76
C ILE A 10 -8.56 -11.52 6.67
N LYS A 11 -9.11 -10.37 7.06
CA LYS A 11 -9.60 -9.36 6.12
C LYS A 11 -8.49 -8.90 5.15
N MET A 12 -7.30 -8.59 5.65
CA MET A 12 -6.16 -8.23 4.79
C MET A 12 -5.81 -9.33 3.79
N ILE A 13 -5.83 -10.59 4.19
CA ILE A 13 -5.55 -11.74 3.33
C ILE A 13 -6.61 -11.87 2.24
N GLU A 14 -7.88 -11.86 2.62
CA GLU A 14 -9.01 -12.07 1.71
C GLU A 14 -9.20 -10.89 0.74
N GLU A 15 -9.10 -9.65 1.25
CA GLU A 15 -9.23 -8.45 0.42
C GLU A 15 -8.08 -8.32 -0.57
N THR A 16 -6.85 -8.63 -0.16
CA THR A 16 -5.70 -8.64 -1.08
C THR A 16 -5.93 -9.61 -2.23
N ARG A 17 -6.35 -10.83 -1.95
CA ARG A 17 -6.70 -11.82 -2.99
C ARG A 17 -7.82 -11.36 -3.90
N LYS A 18 -8.86 -10.77 -3.32
CA LYS A 18 -10.02 -10.24 -4.07
C LYS A 18 -9.63 -9.08 -4.97
N ILE A 19 -8.90 -8.10 -4.45
CA ILE A 19 -8.53 -6.88 -5.19
C ILE A 19 -7.58 -7.22 -6.35
N LEU A 20 -6.64 -8.14 -6.13
CA LEU A 20 -5.71 -8.58 -7.16
C LEU A 20 -6.31 -9.63 -8.12
N GLY A 21 -7.51 -10.15 -7.84
CA GLY A 21 -8.12 -11.24 -8.62
C GLY A 21 -7.31 -12.55 -8.57
N ARG A 22 -6.57 -12.77 -7.48
CA ARG A 22 -5.66 -13.91 -7.29
C ARG A 22 -6.03 -14.69 -6.03
N PRO A 23 -7.03 -15.58 -6.10
CA PRO A 23 -7.46 -16.37 -4.94
C PRO A 23 -6.38 -17.34 -4.43
N ASP A 24 -5.45 -17.71 -5.30
CA ASP A 24 -4.31 -18.58 -5.06
C ASP A 24 -3.11 -17.87 -4.40
N LEU A 25 -3.14 -16.55 -4.30
CA LEU A 25 -2.02 -15.77 -3.77
C LEU A 25 -1.72 -16.15 -2.32
N ARG A 26 -0.46 -16.49 -2.06
CA ARG A 26 0.04 -16.77 -0.71
C ARG A 26 0.27 -15.44 0.00
N VAL A 27 -0.58 -15.12 0.95
CA VAL A 27 -0.55 -13.89 1.72
C VAL A 27 -0.68 -14.23 3.20
N THR A 28 0.06 -13.55 4.03
CA THR A 28 -0.13 -13.52 5.47
C THR A 28 0.02 -12.09 5.98
N ALA A 29 -0.53 -11.80 7.12
CA ALA A 29 -0.42 -10.51 7.78
C ALA A 29 -0.34 -10.66 9.28
N THR A 30 0.36 -9.74 9.93
CA THR A 30 0.33 -9.55 11.39
C THR A 30 -0.05 -8.10 11.67
N CYS A 31 -1.16 -7.90 12.38
CA CYS A 31 -1.65 -6.58 12.72
C CYS A 31 -1.31 -6.24 14.17
N VAL A 32 -0.68 -5.09 14.37
CA VAL A 32 -0.35 -4.58 15.71
C VAL A 32 -0.91 -3.18 15.91
N ARG A 33 -1.35 -2.89 17.13
CA ARG A 33 -1.73 -1.55 17.53
C ARG A 33 -0.50 -0.81 18.05
N VAL A 34 -0.16 0.32 17.41
CA VAL A 34 0.91 1.20 17.86
C VAL A 34 0.34 2.55 18.34
N PRO A 35 0.96 3.22 19.31
CA PRO A 35 0.43 4.45 19.92
C PRO A 35 0.72 5.69 19.06
N VAL A 36 0.25 5.70 17.81
CA VAL A 36 0.29 6.86 16.93
C VAL A 36 -1.08 7.52 16.88
N ARG A 37 -1.13 8.85 16.83
CA ARG A 37 -2.40 9.59 16.82
C ARG A 37 -3.14 9.48 15.50
N MET A 38 -2.41 9.54 14.39
CA MET A 38 -2.94 9.48 13.02
C MET A 38 -1.97 8.72 12.14
N GLY A 39 -2.50 8.18 11.05
CA GLY A 39 -1.72 7.46 10.07
C GLY A 39 -1.72 5.95 10.30
N HIS A 40 -1.41 5.26 9.23
CA HIS A 40 -1.27 3.82 9.16
C HIS A 40 0.02 3.49 8.42
N ALA A 41 0.76 2.52 8.90
CA ALA A 41 2.01 2.10 8.29
C ALA A 41 1.99 0.59 8.06
N VAL A 42 2.55 0.15 6.94
CA VAL A 42 2.64 -1.26 6.54
C VAL A 42 4.07 -1.57 6.11
N SER A 43 4.65 -2.58 6.73
CA SER A 43 5.86 -3.22 6.23
C SER A 43 5.45 -4.33 5.27
N ILE A 44 5.91 -4.23 4.03
CA ILE A 44 5.56 -5.16 2.96
C ILE A 44 6.81 -5.87 2.50
N ASN A 45 6.75 -7.19 2.47
CA ASN A 45 7.67 -8.05 1.74
C ASN A 45 6.89 -8.76 0.66
N VAL A 46 7.37 -8.72 -0.57
CA VAL A 46 6.71 -9.32 -1.73
C VAL A 46 7.72 -10.02 -2.62
N GLU A 47 7.38 -11.23 -3.05
CA GLU A 47 8.10 -11.97 -4.08
C GLU A 47 7.39 -11.78 -5.42
N LEU A 48 8.12 -11.26 -6.40
CA LEU A 48 7.60 -11.03 -7.75
C LEU A 48 7.85 -12.26 -8.64
N GLU A 49 6.96 -12.49 -9.60
CA GLU A 49 7.07 -13.61 -10.54
C GLU A 49 8.23 -13.44 -11.53
N LYS A 50 8.65 -12.19 -11.76
CA LYS A 50 9.67 -11.85 -12.77
C LYS A 50 10.81 -11.06 -12.14
N PRO A 51 12.02 -11.20 -12.67
CA PRO A 51 13.13 -10.31 -12.33
C PRO A 51 12.76 -8.84 -12.55
N PHE A 52 13.29 -7.97 -11.73
CA PHE A 52 13.05 -6.53 -11.79
C PHE A 52 14.32 -5.73 -11.51
N ASP A 53 14.35 -4.48 -11.98
CA ASP A 53 15.32 -3.49 -11.53
C ASP A 53 14.67 -2.56 -10.48
N LEU A 54 15.40 -2.25 -9.42
CA LEU A 54 14.93 -1.33 -8.38
C LEU A 54 14.62 0.07 -8.93
N LYS A 55 15.36 0.50 -9.95
CA LYS A 55 15.10 1.79 -10.61
C LYS A 55 13.74 1.81 -11.28
N ASP A 56 13.38 0.73 -11.95
CA ASP A 56 12.08 0.61 -12.62
C ASP A 56 10.94 0.61 -11.60
N VAL A 57 11.12 -0.04 -10.45
CA VAL A 57 10.16 -0.03 -9.34
C VAL A 57 9.97 1.39 -8.81
N ILE A 58 11.06 2.10 -8.54
CA ILE A 58 11.01 3.49 -8.04
C ILE A 58 10.37 4.41 -9.08
N GLU A 59 10.71 4.23 -10.36
CA GLU A 59 10.11 5.01 -11.45
C GLU A 59 8.61 4.74 -11.58
N ALA A 60 8.18 3.49 -11.44
CA ALA A 60 6.77 3.12 -11.46
C ALA A 60 5.99 3.80 -10.32
N PHE A 61 6.55 3.86 -9.12
CA PHE A 61 5.94 4.60 -8.00
C PHE A 61 5.89 6.11 -8.26
N ASN A 62 6.98 6.70 -8.78
CA ASN A 62 7.03 8.14 -9.10
C ASN A 62 6.03 8.55 -10.20
N LYS A 63 5.71 7.66 -11.13
CA LYS A 63 4.71 7.89 -12.17
C LYS A 63 3.27 7.70 -11.69
N LYS A 64 3.08 7.06 -10.53
CA LYS A 64 1.73 6.76 -10.04
C LYS A 64 1.13 7.96 -9.32
N GLU A 65 0.04 8.48 -9.86
CA GLU A 65 -0.75 9.54 -9.21
C GLU A 65 -1.19 9.13 -7.80
N GLY A 66 -1.05 10.02 -6.85
CA GLY A 66 -1.39 9.78 -5.45
C GLY A 66 -0.36 8.96 -4.67
N VAL A 67 0.80 8.68 -5.25
CA VAL A 67 1.94 8.04 -4.59
C VAL A 67 3.13 8.99 -4.55
N VAL A 68 3.79 9.08 -3.41
CA VAL A 68 5.00 9.87 -3.21
C VAL A 68 6.12 8.96 -2.72
N VAL A 69 7.22 8.91 -3.46
CA VAL A 69 8.43 8.24 -3.00
C VAL A 69 9.18 9.15 -2.03
N SER A 70 9.34 8.70 -0.79
CA SER A 70 10.08 9.37 0.28
C SER A 70 11.16 8.42 0.77
N ASP A 71 12.28 8.38 0.05
CA ASP A 71 13.34 7.40 0.29
C ASP A 71 14.71 7.95 -0.06
N ASP A 72 15.41 8.50 0.93
CA ASP A 72 16.81 8.91 0.81
C ASP A 72 17.63 8.34 1.98
N VAL A 73 18.25 7.22 1.72
CA VAL A 73 19.03 6.47 2.72
C VAL A 73 20.20 7.31 3.28
N LYS A 74 20.82 8.15 2.47
CA LYS A 74 21.97 8.98 2.89
C LYS A 74 21.58 10.05 3.90
N ASN A 75 20.40 10.59 3.74
CA ASN A 75 19.86 11.66 4.58
C ASN A 75 18.84 11.15 5.63
N ASN A 76 18.71 9.82 5.78
CA ASN A 76 17.73 9.19 6.68
C ASN A 76 16.28 9.62 6.42
N VAL A 77 15.93 9.87 5.16
CA VAL A 77 14.55 10.19 4.76
C VAL A 77 13.78 8.90 4.50
N TYR A 78 12.67 8.75 5.17
CA TYR A 78 11.71 7.65 5.02
C TYR A 78 10.33 8.09 5.51
N PRO A 79 9.23 7.48 5.02
CA PRO A 79 7.89 7.91 5.41
C PRO A 79 7.59 7.60 6.88
N MET A 80 6.96 8.55 7.57
CA MET A 80 6.45 8.36 8.93
C MET A 80 4.96 8.72 9.01
N PRO A 81 4.18 8.12 9.93
CA PRO A 81 2.78 8.48 10.13
C PRO A 81 2.55 9.97 10.38
N LEU A 82 3.51 10.62 11.06
CA LEU A 82 3.46 12.07 11.32
C LEU A 82 3.49 12.89 10.02
N ASP A 83 4.28 12.47 9.05
CA ASP A 83 4.46 13.18 7.77
C ASP A 83 3.28 12.96 6.83
N ALA A 84 2.60 11.82 6.94
CA ALA A 84 1.44 11.45 6.13
C ALA A 84 0.12 12.04 6.68
N ALA A 85 0.10 12.43 7.95
CA ALA A 85 -1.11 12.95 8.59
C ALA A 85 -1.67 14.18 7.85
N GLY A 86 -2.95 14.16 7.52
CA GLY A 86 -3.66 15.22 6.80
C GLY A 86 -3.39 15.26 5.29
N LYS A 87 -2.64 14.31 4.73
CA LYS A 87 -2.34 14.22 3.29
C LYS A 87 -3.17 13.13 2.61
N ASP A 88 -3.42 13.32 1.32
CA ASP A 88 -4.21 12.38 0.51
C ASP A 88 -3.35 11.34 -0.21
N GLU A 89 -2.04 11.56 -0.26
CA GLU A 89 -1.09 10.66 -0.90
C GLU A 89 -0.72 9.49 -0.02
N VAL A 90 -0.27 8.43 -0.68
CA VAL A 90 0.41 7.29 -0.07
C VAL A 90 1.91 7.49 -0.20
N PHE A 91 2.61 7.42 0.90
CA PHE A 91 4.07 7.57 0.94
C PHE A 91 4.74 6.20 0.94
N VAL A 92 5.70 6.01 0.05
CA VAL A 92 6.46 4.77 -0.09
C VAL A 92 7.95 5.06 0.11
N GLY A 93 8.60 4.24 0.90
CA GLY A 93 10.04 4.34 1.13
C GLY A 93 10.62 3.01 1.60
N ARG A 94 11.90 3.04 1.98
CA ARG A 94 12.67 1.86 2.34
C ARG A 94 12.60 0.77 1.26
N ILE A 95 12.58 1.22 -0.01
CA ILE A 95 12.49 0.39 -1.21
C ILE A 95 13.84 -0.29 -1.41
N ARG A 96 13.86 -1.61 -1.26
CA ARG A 96 15.10 -2.38 -1.38
C ARG A 96 14.83 -3.83 -1.75
N ARG A 97 15.81 -4.47 -2.36
CA ARG A 97 15.75 -5.91 -2.58
C ARG A 97 15.67 -6.66 -1.26
N ASP A 98 14.96 -7.76 -1.28
CA ASP A 98 15.09 -8.80 -0.28
C ASP A 98 16.16 -9.80 -0.77
N GLU A 99 17.30 -9.81 -0.12
CA GLU A 99 18.44 -10.64 -0.52
C GLU A 99 18.23 -12.14 -0.22
N SER A 100 17.17 -12.49 0.50
CA SER A 100 16.82 -13.88 0.81
C SER A 100 15.99 -14.55 -0.29
N LEU A 101 15.47 -13.77 -1.27
CA LEU A 101 14.64 -14.21 -2.37
C LEU A 101 15.15 -13.67 -3.70
N GLU A 102 15.10 -14.49 -4.76
CA GLU A 102 15.56 -14.08 -6.09
C GLU A 102 14.87 -12.81 -6.61
N ASN A 103 13.55 -12.75 -6.45
CA ASN A 103 12.74 -11.62 -6.88
C ASN A 103 12.02 -10.93 -5.70
N GLY A 104 12.69 -10.90 -4.55
CA GLY A 104 12.16 -10.32 -3.33
C GLY A 104 12.29 -8.80 -3.28
N LEU A 105 11.25 -8.13 -2.81
CA LEU A 105 11.18 -6.68 -2.64
C LEU A 105 10.61 -6.34 -1.26
N ASN A 106 11.29 -5.44 -0.56
CA ASN A 106 10.82 -4.86 0.69
C ASN A 106 10.40 -3.40 0.49
N LEU A 107 9.28 -3.04 1.09
CA LEU A 107 8.68 -1.71 1.05
C LEU A 107 8.22 -1.29 2.44
N TRP A 108 8.21 0.01 2.68
CA TRP A 108 7.55 0.65 3.81
C TRP A 108 6.55 1.67 3.28
N VAL A 109 5.28 1.50 3.63
CA VAL A 109 4.18 2.29 3.08
C VAL A 109 3.44 2.97 4.23
N VAL A 110 3.18 4.26 4.08
CA VAL A 110 2.51 5.07 5.11
C VAL A 110 1.44 5.94 4.45
N ALA A 111 0.27 6.03 5.06
CA ALA A 111 -0.81 6.88 4.61
C ALA A 111 -1.67 7.37 5.78
N ASP A 112 -2.42 8.45 5.58
CA ASP A 112 -3.48 8.85 6.50
C ASP A 112 -4.67 7.91 6.32
N ASN A 113 -4.97 7.14 7.37
CA ASN A 113 -6.02 6.12 7.35
C ASN A 113 -7.44 6.69 7.33
N ILE A 114 -7.64 7.95 7.77
CA ILE A 114 -8.95 8.62 7.73
C ILE A 114 -9.22 9.16 6.33
N ARG A 115 -8.18 9.63 5.65
CA ARG A 115 -8.26 10.19 4.29
C ARG A 115 -8.13 9.10 3.24
N LYS A 116 -6.93 8.64 2.97
CA LYS A 116 -6.66 7.64 1.92
C LYS A 116 -7.25 6.27 2.22
N GLY A 117 -7.28 5.88 3.49
CA GLY A 117 -7.90 4.61 3.91
C GLY A 117 -9.43 4.63 3.97
N ALA A 118 -10.06 5.81 3.86
CA ALA A 118 -11.51 5.96 4.03
C ALA A 118 -12.12 7.00 3.07
N ALA A 119 -12.33 8.23 3.53
CA ALA A 119 -13.14 9.23 2.82
C ALA A 119 -12.56 9.63 1.45
N THR A 120 -11.30 10.00 1.39
CA THR A 120 -10.65 10.40 0.13
C THR A 120 -10.64 9.26 -0.88
N ASN A 121 -10.38 8.03 -0.45
CA ASN A 121 -10.36 6.88 -1.36
C ASN A 121 -11.73 6.62 -2.00
N ALA A 122 -12.82 6.80 -1.24
CA ALA A 122 -14.18 6.65 -1.77
C ALA A 122 -14.47 7.68 -2.87
N VAL A 123 -14.08 8.94 -2.66
CA VAL A 123 -14.22 10.02 -3.65
C VAL A 123 -13.36 9.71 -4.89
N GLN A 124 -12.11 9.34 -4.71
CA GLN A 124 -11.20 9.02 -5.83
C GLN A 124 -11.68 7.82 -6.66
N ILE A 125 -12.31 6.81 -6.03
CA ILE A 125 -12.95 5.71 -6.76
C ILE A 125 -14.11 6.21 -7.61
N ALA A 126 -14.94 7.10 -7.08
CA ALA A 126 -16.05 7.69 -7.83
C ALA A 126 -15.55 8.53 -9.02
N GLU A 127 -14.55 9.37 -8.80
CA GLU A 127 -13.90 10.16 -9.87
C GLU A 127 -13.33 9.26 -10.97
N GLU A 128 -12.65 8.18 -10.60
CA GLU A 128 -12.08 7.23 -11.56
C GLU A 128 -13.16 6.49 -12.35
N LEU A 129 -14.28 6.13 -11.72
CA LEU A 129 -15.42 5.52 -12.40
C LEU A 129 -16.06 6.47 -13.40
N ILE A 130 -16.20 7.75 -13.07
CA ILE A 130 -16.69 8.79 -13.97
C ILE A 130 -15.72 8.95 -15.16
N LYS A 131 -14.44 9.11 -14.87
CA LYS A 131 -13.39 9.23 -15.89
C LYS A 131 -13.37 8.05 -16.87
N ARG A 132 -13.66 6.85 -16.40
CA ARG A 132 -13.77 5.64 -17.24
C ARG A 132 -15.13 5.46 -17.91
N GLY A 133 -16.07 6.39 -17.76
CA GLY A 133 -17.43 6.26 -18.30
C GLY A 133 -18.22 5.09 -17.74
N LYS A 134 -17.92 4.68 -16.50
CA LYS A 134 -18.61 3.56 -15.83
C LYS A 134 -19.84 4.01 -15.02
N VAL A 135 -20.01 5.29 -14.85
CA VAL A 135 -21.21 5.88 -14.22
C VAL A 135 -22.18 6.26 -15.34
N LYS A 136 -23.38 5.71 -15.31
CA LYS A 136 -24.46 6.11 -16.22
C LYS A 136 -25.24 7.25 -15.55
N ASP A 137 -25.54 8.30 -16.31
CA ASP A 137 -26.51 9.29 -15.88
C ASP A 137 -27.85 8.56 -15.67
N LYS A 138 -28.51 8.83 -14.54
CA LYS A 138 -29.88 8.39 -14.37
C LYS A 138 -30.74 9.33 -15.21
N GLU A 139 -31.33 8.80 -16.27
CA GLU A 139 -32.48 9.42 -16.94
C GLU A 139 -33.63 9.60 -15.99
#